data_d8c7bc3bc517adc9f001cb376453f1f3
#
_entry.id   d8c7bc3bc517adc9f001cb376453f1f3
#
_cell.length_a   1.000
_cell.length_b   1.000
_cell.length_c   1.000
_cell.angle_alpha   90.00
_cell.angle_beta   90.00
_cell.angle_gamma   90.00
#
_symmetry.space_group_name_H-M   'P 1'
#
loop_
_entity.id
_entity.type
_entity.pdbx_description
1 polymer ?
#
loop_
_entity_poly.entity_id
_entity_poly.type
_entity_poly.pdbx_seq_one_letter_code
_entity_poly.pdbx_strand_id
1 'polypeptide(L)'
;MADANYDHSVDHAMLAGETESHVNAVNTTVLHDGTYIQYNKDAFNIRASGDIRWRHSEGRMRDFETLDALDFNYGLSARYTLPRIKTTLSADATMYSRRGYGSSELNTDDFVLNASLSQPFCKGKLIARIEAFDLLHQVSSTQYSVNAQGRTETWYRSLPHYVMLHLVFHWNRNPKKL
;
A
#
# COMPACT_ATOMS: atom_id res chain seq x y z
N MET A 1 -5.08 13.21 -7.42
CA MET A 1 -6.54 12.93 -7.49
C MET A 1 -7.04 13.06 -6.07
N ALA A 2 -8.00 13.94 -5.84
CA ALA A 2 -8.56 14.16 -4.51
C ALA A 2 -9.97 13.57 -4.45
N ASP A 3 -10.32 12.95 -3.34
CA ASP A 3 -11.66 12.47 -3.05
C ASP A 3 -12.03 12.67 -1.58
N ALA A 4 -13.33 12.73 -1.33
CA ALA A 4 -13.87 12.80 0.01
C ALA A 4 -15.01 11.79 0.15
N ASN A 5 -15.01 11.03 1.23
CA ASN A 5 -16.03 10.05 1.54
C ASN A 5 -16.59 10.28 2.94
N TYR A 6 -17.89 10.10 3.08
CA TYR A 6 -18.58 10.11 4.36
C TYR A 6 -19.34 8.79 4.52
N ASP A 7 -19.10 8.11 5.63
CA ASP A 7 -19.75 6.87 6.00
C ASP A 7 -20.49 7.03 7.32
N HIS A 8 -21.71 6.51 7.39
CA HIS A 8 -22.53 6.46 8.59
C HIS A 8 -22.92 5.02 8.85
N SER A 9 -22.40 4.45 9.94
CA SER A 9 -22.69 3.08 10.36
C SER A 9 -23.48 3.08 11.68
N VAL A 10 -24.51 2.25 11.76
CA VAL A 10 -25.32 2.05 12.97
C VAL A 10 -25.35 0.55 13.26
N ASP A 11 -24.98 0.18 14.47
CA ASP A 11 -25.01 -1.21 14.92
C ASP A 11 -25.16 -1.29 16.43
N HIS A 12 -25.34 -2.50 16.95
CA HIS A 12 -25.38 -2.77 18.37
C HIS A 12 -23.98 -3.08 18.89
N ALA A 13 -23.57 -2.36 19.92
CA ALA A 13 -22.28 -2.58 20.60
C ALA A 13 -22.52 -2.77 22.10
N MET A 14 -21.64 -3.54 22.74
CA MET A 14 -21.65 -3.76 24.19
C MET A 14 -20.57 -2.90 24.84
N LEU A 15 -20.93 -2.20 25.90
CA LEU A 15 -19.96 -1.52 26.75
C LEU A 15 -19.21 -2.52 27.63
N ALA A 16 -17.97 -2.21 27.95
CA ALA A 16 -17.17 -3.08 28.81
C ALA A 16 -17.83 -3.22 30.20
N GLY A 17 -18.15 -4.47 30.57
CA GLY A 17 -18.79 -4.79 31.86
C GLY A 17 -20.32 -4.80 31.85
N GLU A 18 -20.96 -4.49 30.72
CA GLU A 18 -22.40 -4.58 30.55
C GLU A 18 -22.81 -5.88 29.87
N THR A 19 -24.04 -6.34 30.16
CA THR A 19 -24.63 -7.55 29.57
C THR A 19 -25.64 -7.23 28.46
N GLU A 20 -26.00 -5.95 28.31
CA GLU A 20 -26.96 -5.47 27.31
C GLU A 20 -26.22 -4.75 26.19
N SER A 21 -26.71 -4.91 24.97
CA SER A 21 -26.17 -4.20 23.80
C SER A 21 -26.91 -2.88 23.59
N HIS A 22 -26.18 -1.85 23.25
CA HIS A 22 -26.71 -0.51 22.96
C HIS A 22 -26.50 -0.17 21.49
N VAL A 23 -27.42 0.62 20.94
CA VAL A 23 -27.28 1.15 19.58
C VAL A 23 -26.16 2.17 19.55
N ASN A 24 -25.15 1.90 18.78
CA ASN A 24 -24.06 2.85 18.48
C ASN A 24 -24.18 3.33 17.04
N ALA A 25 -23.95 4.62 16.84
CA ALA A 25 -23.84 5.22 15.51
C ALA A 25 -22.45 5.85 15.40
N VAL A 26 -21.73 5.51 14.36
CA VAL A 26 -20.39 6.06 14.07
C VAL A 26 -20.43 6.78 12.74
N ASN A 27 -20.00 8.04 12.76
CA ASN A 27 -19.78 8.86 11.59
C ASN A 27 -18.29 8.86 11.25
N THR A 28 -17.96 8.55 10.02
CA THR A 28 -16.59 8.58 9.54
C THR A 28 -16.48 9.48 8.32
N THR A 29 -15.61 10.47 8.39
CA THR A 29 -15.21 11.31 7.25
C THR A 29 -13.81 10.95 6.84
N VAL A 30 -13.60 10.72 5.54
CA VAL A 30 -12.29 10.44 4.96
C VAL A 30 -12.01 11.46 3.87
N LEU A 31 -10.88 12.15 3.98
CA LEU A 31 -10.34 13.00 2.92
C LEU A 31 -9.06 12.36 2.42
N HIS A 32 -8.94 12.25 1.11
CA HIS A 32 -7.80 11.63 0.48
C HIS A 32 -7.35 12.47 -0.72
N ASP A 33 -6.05 12.69 -0.84
CA ASP A 33 -5.42 13.31 -2.01
C ASP A 33 -4.12 12.59 -2.37
N GLY A 34 -3.98 12.29 -3.65
CA GLY A 34 -2.79 11.65 -4.19
C GLY A 34 -2.27 12.38 -5.41
N THR A 35 -0.97 12.62 -5.46
CA THR A 35 -0.29 13.31 -6.55
C THR A 35 1.01 12.63 -6.95
N TYR A 36 1.44 12.87 -8.18
CA TYR A 36 2.75 12.42 -8.64
C TYR A 36 3.32 13.36 -9.71
N ILE A 37 4.64 13.35 -9.81
CA ILE A 37 5.42 13.96 -10.89
C ILE A 37 6.25 12.86 -11.52
N GLN A 38 6.26 12.80 -12.85
CA GLN A 38 7.01 11.80 -13.59
C GLN A 38 7.83 12.47 -14.70
N TYR A 39 9.09 12.05 -14.80
CA TYR A 39 9.98 12.43 -15.87
C TYR A 39 10.39 11.20 -16.67
N ASN A 40 10.19 11.28 -17.99
CA ASN A 40 10.52 10.23 -18.95
C ASN A 40 11.49 10.77 -19.98
N LYS A 41 12.64 10.15 -20.12
CA LYS A 41 13.58 10.46 -21.17
C LYS A 41 14.28 9.19 -21.65
N ASP A 42 14.08 8.85 -22.93
CA ASP A 42 14.69 7.69 -23.58
C ASP A 42 14.57 6.39 -22.76
N ALA A 43 15.70 5.95 -22.22
CA ALA A 43 15.78 4.72 -21.42
C ALA A 43 15.52 4.93 -19.92
N PHE A 44 15.33 6.18 -19.49
CA PHE A 44 15.20 6.55 -18.09
C PHE A 44 13.80 7.06 -17.77
N ASN A 45 13.24 6.54 -16.68
CA ASN A 45 11.98 6.98 -16.11
C ASN A 45 12.19 7.18 -14.61
N ILE A 46 11.74 8.31 -14.08
CA ILE A 46 11.69 8.56 -12.64
C ILE A 46 10.34 9.16 -12.28
N ARG A 47 9.79 8.74 -11.15
CA ARG A 47 8.51 9.20 -10.64
C ARG A 47 8.62 9.44 -9.14
N ALA A 48 8.24 10.65 -8.71
CA ALA A 48 7.99 10.98 -7.33
C ALA A 48 6.47 11.02 -7.09
N SER A 49 6.02 10.45 -6.01
CA SER A 49 4.59 10.40 -5.64
C SER A 49 4.40 10.71 -4.17
N GLY A 50 3.24 11.25 -3.84
CA GLY A 50 2.77 11.48 -2.49
C GLY A 50 1.29 11.23 -2.39
N ASP A 51 0.85 10.72 -1.25
CA ASP A 51 -0.53 10.41 -0.93
C ASP A 51 -0.79 10.77 0.54
N ILE A 52 -1.93 11.36 0.82
CA ILE A 52 -2.34 11.74 2.16
C ILE A 52 -3.81 11.36 2.35
N ARG A 53 -4.10 10.71 3.48
CA ARG A 53 -5.45 10.32 3.88
C ARG A 53 -5.69 10.71 5.32
N TRP A 54 -6.60 11.65 5.51
CA TRP A 54 -7.11 11.99 6.82
C TRP A 54 -8.44 11.28 7.07
N ARG A 55 -8.58 10.73 8.28
CA ARG A 55 -9.79 10.05 8.73
C ARG A 55 -10.20 10.61 10.08
N HIS A 56 -11.44 11.06 10.17
CA HIS A 56 -12.10 11.44 11.40
C HIS A 56 -13.29 10.52 11.65
N SER A 57 -13.32 9.85 12.80
CA SER A 57 -14.42 8.97 13.19
C SER A 57 -14.89 9.34 14.59
N GLU A 58 -16.18 9.66 14.72
CA GLU A 58 -16.85 9.96 15.97
C GLU A 58 -18.02 9.02 16.22
N GLY A 59 -18.19 8.57 17.45
CA GLY A 59 -19.29 7.68 17.86
C GLY A 59 -20.17 8.33 18.90
N ARG A 60 -21.44 7.89 18.97
CA ARG A 60 -22.40 8.39 19.95
C ARG A 60 -22.29 7.72 21.32
N MET A 61 -21.65 6.56 21.41
CA MET A 61 -21.46 5.87 22.67
C MET A 61 -20.48 6.62 23.56
N ARG A 62 -20.77 6.62 24.87
CA ARG A 62 -20.00 7.34 25.90
C ARG A 62 -18.51 6.96 25.96
N ASP A 63 -18.20 5.70 25.65
CA ASP A 63 -16.84 5.15 25.71
C ASP A 63 -16.20 5.10 24.30
N PHE A 64 -16.83 5.67 23.28
CA PHE A 64 -16.23 5.76 21.96
C PHE A 64 -15.20 6.88 21.96
N GLU A 65 -13.96 6.54 21.82
CA GLU A 65 -12.87 7.49 21.65
C GLU A 65 -12.81 7.94 20.18
N THR A 66 -12.93 9.24 19.97
CA THR A 66 -12.83 9.83 18.63
C THR A 66 -11.48 9.48 18.01
N LEU A 67 -11.51 9.02 16.75
CA LEU A 67 -10.32 8.74 15.99
C LEU A 67 -10.03 9.90 15.03
N ASP A 68 -8.87 10.49 15.17
CA ASP A 68 -8.32 11.50 14.26
C ASP A 68 -6.99 10.98 13.70
N ALA A 69 -7.07 10.23 12.59
CA ALA A 69 -5.93 9.53 12.02
C ALA A 69 -5.47 10.18 10.71
N LEU A 70 -4.18 10.25 10.53
CA LEU A 70 -3.51 10.75 9.35
C LEU A 70 -2.54 9.69 8.83
N ASP A 71 -2.86 9.11 7.67
CA ASP A 71 -1.96 8.26 6.92
C ASP A 71 -1.37 9.06 5.76
N PHE A 72 -0.06 9.04 5.60
CA PHE A 72 0.58 9.67 4.45
C PHE A 72 1.74 8.82 3.96
N ASN A 73 1.90 8.80 2.66
CA ASN A 73 3.04 8.15 2.04
C ASN A 73 3.68 9.05 1.00
N TYR A 74 4.98 8.89 0.82
CA TYR A 74 5.72 9.52 -0.25
C TYR A 74 6.82 8.60 -0.75
N GLY A 75 7.05 8.62 -2.05
CA GLY A 75 7.94 7.66 -2.66
C GLY A 75 8.61 8.17 -3.91
N LEU A 76 9.70 7.48 -4.24
CA LEU A 76 10.47 7.68 -5.44
C LEU A 76 10.65 6.33 -6.14
N SER A 77 10.28 6.26 -7.41
CA SER A 77 10.58 5.11 -8.25
C SER A 77 11.44 5.51 -9.44
N ALA A 78 12.38 4.67 -9.80
CA ALA A 78 13.25 4.87 -10.94
C ALA A 78 13.35 3.59 -11.76
N ARG A 79 13.42 3.74 -13.08
CA ARG A 79 13.64 2.66 -14.04
C ARG A 79 14.64 3.11 -15.09
N TYR A 80 15.60 2.25 -15.36
CA TYR A 80 16.57 2.47 -16.40
C TYR A 80 16.76 1.22 -17.25
N THR A 81 16.64 1.36 -18.57
CA THR A 81 16.88 0.27 -19.52
C THR A 81 18.18 0.53 -20.27
N LEU A 82 19.16 -0.36 -20.09
CA LEU A 82 20.43 -0.27 -20.81
C LEU A 82 20.21 -0.49 -22.31
N PRO A 83 20.50 0.51 -23.19
CA PRO A 83 20.09 0.45 -24.59
C PRO A 83 20.70 -0.70 -25.38
N ARG A 84 21.93 -1.12 -25.04
CA ARG A 84 22.67 -2.17 -25.78
C ARG A 84 22.18 -3.56 -25.46
N ILE A 85 22.05 -3.90 -24.19
CA ILE A 85 21.73 -5.27 -23.73
C ILE A 85 20.27 -5.42 -23.32
N LYS A 86 19.49 -4.32 -23.34
CA LYS A 86 18.07 -4.28 -22.97
C LYS A 86 17.77 -4.72 -21.54
N THR A 87 18.79 -4.80 -20.69
CA THR A 87 18.60 -5.03 -19.25
C THR A 87 17.86 -3.84 -18.64
N THR A 88 16.82 -4.11 -17.89
CA THR A 88 16.06 -3.08 -17.16
C THR A 88 16.31 -3.23 -15.66
N LEU A 89 16.78 -2.16 -15.05
CA LEU A 89 16.87 -1.98 -13.62
C LEU A 89 15.69 -1.13 -13.16
N SER A 90 15.04 -1.53 -12.08
CA SER A 90 14.00 -0.72 -11.43
C SER A 90 14.19 -0.75 -9.92
N ALA A 91 13.93 0.37 -9.28
CA ALA A 91 13.87 0.47 -7.83
C ALA A 91 12.73 1.41 -7.45
N ASP A 92 12.06 1.11 -6.36
CA ASP A 92 11.10 1.99 -5.72
C ASP A 92 11.34 2.02 -4.21
N ALA A 93 11.29 3.22 -3.68
CA ALA A 93 11.44 3.50 -2.27
C ALA A 93 10.24 4.32 -1.80
N THR A 94 9.50 3.82 -0.82
CA THR A 94 8.30 4.48 -0.30
C THR A 94 8.33 4.51 1.21
N MET A 95 8.09 5.68 1.78
CA MET A 95 7.83 5.86 3.20
C MET A 95 6.33 5.85 3.44
N TYR A 96 5.87 4.98 4.32
CA TYR A 96 4.50 4.93 4.82
C TYR A 96 4.49 5.40 6.27
N SER A 97 3.72 6.43 6.55
CA SER A 97 3.64 7.03 7.88
C SER A 97 2.19 7.05 8.35
N ARG A 98 1.99 6.69 9.62
CA ARG A 98 0.69 6.67 10.28
C ARG A 98 0.75 7.48 11.56
N ARG A 99 -0.25 8.31 11.80
CA ARG A 99 -0.37 9.17 12.98
C ARG A 99 -1.81 9.24 13.48
N GLY A 100 -1.97 9.54 14.77
CA GLY A 100 -3.28 9.78 15.37
C GLY A 100 -4.04 8.51 15.75
N TYR A 101 -3.44 7.34 15.68
CA TYR A 101 -4.04 6.11 16.17
C TYR A 101 -3.84 5.97 17.68
N GLY A 102 -4.84 5.43 18.38
CA GLY A 102 -4.83 5.31 19.84
C GLY A 102 -3.75 4.38 20.41
N SER A 103 -3.19 3.48 19.60
CA SER A 103 -2.07 2.61 19.94
C SER A 103 -0.77 3.14 19.32
N SER A 104 0.31 3.18 20.13
CA SER A 104 1.63 3.58 19.64
C SER A 104 2.18 2.63 18.57
N GLU A 105 1.79 1.36 18.58
CA GLU A 105 2.19 0.33 17.62
C GLU A 105 1.60 0.58 16.22
N LEU A 106 0.52 1.36 16.12
CA LEU A 106 -0.12 1.73 14.87
C LEU A 106 0.42 3.04 14.28
N ASN A 107 1.13 3.85 15.10
CA ASN A 107 1.77 5.08 14.67
C ASN A 107 3.18 4.78 14.16
N THR A 108 3.28 4.20 12.97
CA THR A 108 4.53 3.68 12.40
C THR A 108 5.09 4.57 11.29
N ASP A 109 6.37 4.37 11.03
CA ASP A 109 7.09 4.87 9.85
C ASP A 109 7.77 3.68 9.17
N ASP A 110 7.17 3.18 8.10
CA ASP A 110 7.65 2.01 7.39
C ASP A 110 8.33 2.43 6.07
N PHE A 111 9.64 2.30 5.99
CA PHE A 111 10.38 2.59 4.76
C PHE A 111 10.58 1.32 3.94
N VAL A 112 9.84 1.20 2.85
CA VAL A 112 9.83 0.03 1.97
C VAL A 112 10.70 0.29 0.75
N LEU A 113 11.71 -0.55 0.54
CA LEU A 113 12.60 -0.51 -0.62
C LEU A 113 12.46 -1.80 -1.42
N ASN A 114 12.05 -1.68 -2.68
CA ASN A 114 11.98 -2.77 -3.63
C ASN A 114 12.94 -2.53 -4.79
N ALA A 115 13.45 -3.61 -5.36
CA ALA A 115 14.30 -3.53 -6.54
C ALA A 115 14.03 -4.68 -7.51
N SER A 116 14.22 -4.45 -8.79
CA SER A 116 14.13 -5.51 -9.79
C SER A 116 15.16 -5.36 -10.90
N LEU A 117 15.58 -6.52 -11.41
CA LEU A 117 16.47 -6.66 -12.55
C LEU A 117 15.79 -7.57 -13.58
N SER A 118 15.59 -7.08 -14.79
CA SER A 118 14.98 -7.84 -15.88
C SER A 118 15.91 -7.91 -17.08
N GLN A 119 16.19 -9.13 -17.54
CA GLN A 119 17.04 -9.39 -18.69
C GLN A 119 16.31 -10.20 -19.75
N PRO A 120 16.09 -9.66 -20.95
CA PRO A 120 15.62 -10.44 -22.08
C PRO A 120 16.74 -11.23 -22.74
N PHE A 121 16.44 -12.48 -23.09
CA PHE A 121 17.31 -13.41 -23.83
C PHE A 121 16.63 -13.86 -25.11
N CYS A 122 17.38 -14.47 -26.02
CA CYS A 122 16.84 -15.07 -27.25
C CYS A 122 15.94 -14.10 -28.06
N LYS A 123 16.38 -12.84 -28.25
CA LYS A 123 15.61 -11.78 -28.91
C LYS A 123 14.25 -11.51 -28.26
N GLY A 124 14.18 -11.60 -26.92
CA GLY A 124 12.96 -11.33 -26.14
C GLY A 124 12.02 -12.53 -25.98
N LYS A 125 12.37 -13.72 -26.50
CA LYS A 125 11.59 -14.94 -26.29
C LYS A 125 11.64 -15.46 -24.85
N LEU A 126 12.75 -15.24 -24.16
CA LEU A 126 12.90 -15.59 -22.76
C LEU A 126 13.25 -14.31 -21.99
N ILE A 127 12.54 -14.05 -20.90
CA ILE A 127 12.83 -12.97 -19.97
C ILE A 127 13.09 -13.59 -18.60
N ALA A 128 14.27 -13.33 -18.05
CA ALA A 128 14.57 -13.61 -16.66
C ALA A 128 14.42 -12.30 -15.86
N ARG A 129 13.70 -12.33 -14.74
CA ARG A 129 13.53 -11.20 -13.84
C ARG A 129 13.76 -11.65 -12.41
N ILE A 130 14.59 -10.91 -11.69
CA ILE A 130 14.77 -11.03 -10.26
C ILE A 130 14.09 -9.83 -9.63
N GLU A 131 13.22 -10.06 -8.65
CA GLU A 131 12.54 -9.05 -7.87
C GLU A 131 12.83 -9.26 -6.39
N ALA A 132 13.21 -8.19 -5.71
CA ALA A 132 13.44 -8.17 -4.27
C ALA A 132 12.45 -7.21 -3.63
N PHE A 133 11.70 -7.71 -2.67
CA PHE A 133 10.66 -6.97 -1.96
C PHE A 133 11.08 -6.71 -0.53
N ASP A 134 10.78 -5.50 -0.05
CA ASP A 134 11.09 -5.03 1.31
C ASP A 134 12.51 -5.37 1.74
N LEU A 135 13.50 -4.88 0.98
CA LEU A 135 14.92 -5.14 1.22
C LEU A 135 15.39 -4.74 2.62
N LEU A 136 14.69 -3.82 3.28
CA LEU A 136 15.02 -3.31 4.60
C LEU A 136 14.22 -3.96 5.73
N HIS A 137 13.26 -4.83 5.38
CA HIS A 137 12.42 -5.56 6.34
C HIS A 137 11.65 -4.64 7.31
N GLN A 138 10.98 -3.62 6.78
CA GLN A 138 10.30 -2.61 7.59
C GLN A 138 8.78 -2.56 7.38
N VAL A 139 8.21 -3.45 6.56
CA VAL A 139 6.76 -3.46 6.34
C VAL A 139 6.03 -3.85 7.62
N SER A 140 5.14 -2.97 8.08
CA SER A 140 4.21 -3.26 9.18
C SER A 140 3.16 -4.27 8.74
N SER A 141 2.88 -5.25 9.58
CA SER A 141 1.88 -6.28 9.35
C SER A 141 0.56 -6.03 10.09
N THR A 142 0.33 -4.80 10.56
CA THR A 142 -0.84 -4.43 11.35
C THR A 142 -1.84 -3.62 10.51
N GLN A 143 -3.09 -4.02 10.54
CA GLN A 143 -4.21 -3.29 9.95
C GLN A 143 -5.19 -2.85 11.03
N TYR A 144 -5.72 -1.65 10.88
CA TYR A 144 -6.67 -1.04 11.79
C TYR A 144 -7.98 -0.70 11.07
N SER A 145 -9.11 -1.01 11.70
CA SER A 145 -10.44 -0.61 11.24
C SER A 145 -11.30 -0.14 12.39
N VAL A 146 -12.18 0.83 12.12
CA VAL A 146 -13.18 1.37 13.04
C VAL A 146 -14.55 1.32 12.38
N ASN A 147 -15.53 0.82 13.12
CA ASN A 147 -16.94 0.81 12.72
C ASN A 147 -17.84 1.00 13.96
N ALA A 148 -19.17 0.92 13.77
CA ALA A 148 -20.14 1.08 14.86
C ALA A 148 -20.04 0.02 15.96
N GLN A 149 -19.47 -1.15 15.67
CA GLN A 149 -19.29 -2.24 16.65
C GLN A 149 -18.03 -2.04 17.51
N GLY A 150 -17.05 -1.28 17.02
CA GLY A 150 -15.83 -1.00 17.74
C GLY A 150 -14.60 -0.83 16.85
N ARG A 151 -13.46 -1.07 17.47
CA ARG A 151 -12.13 -0.99 16.85
C ARG A 151 -11.58 -2.41 16.67
N THR A 152 -11.02 -2.67 15.51
CA THR A 152 -10.39 -3.95 15.23
C THR A 152 -8.95 -3.72 14.78
N GLU A 153 -8.02 -4.34 15.49
CA GLU A 153 -6.62 -4.44 15.11
C GLU A 153 -6.36 -5.85 14.60
N THR A 154 -5.81 -5.96 13.41
CA THR A 154 -5.52 -7.26 12.80
C THR A 154 -4.03 -7.36 12.51
N TRP A 155 -3.38 -8.36 13.09
CA TRP A 155 -1.97 -8.68 12.81
C TRP A 155 -1.89 -9.81 11.81
N TYR A 156 -1.10 -9.59 10.75
CA TYR A 156 -0.85 -10.59 9.72
C TYR A 156 0.57 -11.14 9.86
N ARG A 157 0.72 -12.43 9.69
CA ARG A 157 2.03 -13.01 9.40
C ARG A 157 2.23 -13.00 7.90
N SER A 158 2.80 -11.95 7.36
CA SER A 158 3.23 -11.88 5.96
C SER A 158 4.67 -12.34 5.81
N LEU A 159 5.08 -12.70 4.59
CA LEU A 159 6.50 -12.83 4.26
C LEU A 159 7.12 -11.44 4.32
N PRO A 160 8.00 -11.16 5.29
CA PRO A 160 8.43 -9.78 5.55
C PRO A 160 9.33 -9.24 4.44
N HIS A 161 10.17 -10.08 3.87
CA HIS A 161 11.00 -9.78 2.70
C HIS A 161 11.25 -11.06 1.91
N TYR A 162 11.37 -10.95 0.62
CA TYR A 162 11.68 -12.09 -0.23
C TYR A 162 12.29 -11.65 -1.56
N VAL A 163 13.00 -12.60 -2.16
CA VAL A 163 13.53 -12.47 -3.53
C VAL A 163 12.86 -13.52 -4.39
N MET A 164 12.35 -13.11 -5.54
CA MET A 164 11.67 -13.97 -6.48
C MET A 164 12.35 -13.95 -7.83
N LEU A 165 12.52 -15.13 -8.43
CA LEU A 165 12.98 -15.30 -9.80
C LEU A 165 11.80 -15.64 -10.69
N HIS A 166 11.57 -14.82 -11.72
CA HIS A 166 10.59 -15.06 -12.76
C HIS A 166 11.29 -15.44 -14.06
N LEU A 167 10.84 -16.52 -14.67
CA LEU A 167 11.23 -16.92 -16.01
C LEU A 167 9.99 -16.91 -16.91
N VAL A 168 9.96 -16.00 -17.87
CA VAL A 168 8.84 -15.83 -18.79
C VAL A 168 9.29 -16.23 -20.19
N PHE A 169 8.67 -17.26 -20.72
CA PHE A 169 8.91 -17.72 -22.09
C PHE A 169 7.74 -17.39 -22.99
N HIS A 170 8.01 -16.64 -24.08
CA HIS A 170 7.02 -16.27 -25.08
C HIS A 170 7.03 -17.28 -26.21
N TRP A 171 6.01 -18.14 -26.24
CA TRP A 171 5.81 -19.10 -27.31
C TRP A 171 4.86 -18.52 -28.37
N ASN A 172 5.42 -17.94 -29.44
CA ASN A 172 4.62 -17.49 -30.58
C ASN A 172 4.58 -18.58 -31.66
N ARG A 173 3.46 -19.26 -31.78
CA ARG A 173 3.19 -20.14 -32.91
C ARG A 173 2.43 -19.33 -33.98
N ASN A 174 3.14 -18.85 -35.01
CA ASN A 174 2.44 -18.29 -36.17
C ASN A 174 1.62 -19.42 -36.82
N PRO A 175 0.29 -19.30 -36.96
CA PRO A 175 -0.46 -20.24 -37.78
C PRO A 175 0.09 -20.13 -39.20
N LYS A 176 0.50 -21.26 -39.79
CA LYS A 176 0.80 -21.31 -41.24
C LYS A 176 -0.45 -20.83 -41.97
N LYS A 177 -0.32 -19.77 -42.76
CA LYS A 177 -1.37 -19.45 -43.76
C LYS A 177 -1.46 -20.67 -44.68
N LEU A 178 -2.62 -21.34 -44.67
CA LEU A 178 -3.01 -22.32 -45.68
C LEU A 178 -3.28 -21.60 -46.99
#